data_b8f3e26c5f6833e0f9c01963f58f0cd9
#
_entry.id   b8f3e26c5f6833e0f9c01963f58f0cd9
#
_cell.length_a   1.000
_cell.length_b   1.000
_cell.length_c   1.000
_cell.angle_alpha   90.00
_cell.angle_beta   90.00
_cell.angle_gamma   90.00
#
_symmetry.space_group_name_H-M   'P 1'
#
loop_
_entity.id
_entity.type
_entity.pdbx_description
1 polymer ?
#
loop_
_entity_poly.entity_id
_entity_poly.type
_entity_poly.pdbx_seq_one_letter_code
_entity_poly.pdbx_strand_id
1 'polypeptide(L)'
;FFIVDAKSLMPEKEGTKYHGSKKWDPDFPFSPKKISFFYGWLIVAAGTLAVVFSIPGQTMGFSVFTDVLIKELGLTRVQLSTAYCIGTVISGLSLPFFGKLYDRFGARRMIVYSSFATGLVLLYLSQVKKILVSLDGVLAISSTIIAFTVITLGFFMIRASAQGVLTMTGRNAIGKWFDHHRGKAFALSGVVTAFSFSYAPRALKWMSDQF
;
A
#
# COMPACT_ATOMS: atom_id res chain seq x y z
N PHE A 1 -2.87 28.42 -20.40
CA PHE A 1 -3.65 27.94 -21.55
C PHE A 1 -2.79 26.98 -22.35
N PHE A 2 -2.82 25.68 -22.04
CA PHE A 2 -2.28 24.64 -22.90
C PHE A 2 -3.40 23.61 -23.12
N ILE A 3 -4.17 23.82 -24.17
CA ILE A 3 -4.97 22.75 -24.76
C ILE A 3 -3.99 21.84 -25.48
N VAL A 4 -3.52 20.79 -24.83
CA VAL A 4 -2.74 19.75 -25.49
C VAL A 4 -3.74 18.90 -26.25
N ASP A 5 -3.61 18.88 -27.56
CA ASP A 5 -4.43 18.08 -28.47
C ASP A 5 -4.36 16.60 -28.04
N ALA A 6 -5.51 16.06 -27.62
CA ALA A 6 -5.65 14.69 -27.15
C ALA A 6 -5.23 13.64 -28.20
N LYS A 7 -5.12 14.05 -29.47
CA LYS A 7 -4.76 13.20 -30.60
C LYS A 7 -3.25 12.91 -30.67
N SER A 8 -2.42 13.83 -30.15
CA SER A 8 -0.95 13.66 -30.13
C SER A 8 -0.45 12.79 -28.96
N LEU A 9 -1.35 12.39 -28.06
CA LEU A 9 -1.04 11.59 -26.88
C LEU A 9 -1.39 10.10 -27.03
N MET A 10 -1.95 9.69 -28.16
CA MET A 10 -2.22 8.28 -28.43
C MET A 10 -0.97 7.62 -29.02
N PRO A 11 -0.44 6.56 -28.46
CA PRO A 11 0.59 5.77 -29.13
C PRO A 11 -0.02 5.19 -30.40
N GLU A 12 0.67 5.38 -31.53
CA GLU A 12 0.39 4.75 -32.81
C GLU A 12 0.33 3.23 -32.59
N LYS A 13 -0.72 2.61 -33.06
CA LYS A 13 -0.98 1.18 -32.85
C LYS A 13 0.02 0.36 -33.68
N GLU A 14 1.20 0.11 -33.16
CA GLU A 14 1.96 -1.05 -33.58
C GLU A 14 1.29 -2.31 -33.01
N GLY A 15 0.86 -3.17 -33.91
CA GLY A 15 0.06 -4.36 -33.63
C GLY A 15 0.84 -5.43 -32.88
N THR A 16 1.04 -5.27 -31.60
CA THR A 16 1.40 -6.37 -30.71
C THR A 16 0.17 -7.24 -30.47
N LYS A 17 0.07 -8.33 -31.21
CA LYS A 17 -0.88 -9.42 -30.94
C LYS A 17 -0.59 -10.00 -29.54
N TYR A 18 -1.28 -9.48 -28.53
CA TYR A 18 -1.35 -10.14 -27.24
C TYR A 18 -2.10 -11.47 -27.40
N HIS A 19 -1.37 -12.57 -27.46
CA HIS A 19 -1.91 -13.91 -27.29
C HIS A 19 -2.19 -14.15 -25.81
N GLY A 20 -3.21 -13.49 -25.27
CA GLY A 20 -3.71 -13.68 -23.92
C GLY A 20 -5.06 -14.38 -23.96
N SER A 21 -5.18 -15.43 -23.18
CA SER A 21 -6.38 -16.25 -23.02
C SER A 21 -7.66 -15.42 -22.92
N LYS A 22 -8.70 -15.84 -23.65
CA LYS A 22 -10.03 -15.24 -23.87
C LYS A 22 -10.87 -14.91 -22.64
N LYS A 23 -10.31 -14.81 -21.43
CA LYS A 23 -11.08 -14.69 -20.16
C LYS A 23 -11.18 -13.27 -19.56
N TRP A 24 -10.48 -12.27 -20.10
CA TRP A 24 -10.50 -10.93 -19.50
C TRP A 24 -10.49 -9.86 -20.59
N ASP A 25 -11.66 -9.31 -20.84
CA ASP A 25 -11.83 -8.15 -21.70
C ASP A 25 -11.12 -6.95 -21.05
N PRO A 26 -10.09 -6.32 -21.69
CA PRO A 26 -9.43 -5.13 -21.15
C PRO A 26 -10.37 -3.94 -21.00
N ASP A 27 -11.55 -3.98 -21.64
CA ASP A 27 -12.57 -2.95 -21.62
C ASP A 27 -13.58 -3.11 -20.46
N PHE A 28 -13.51 -4.17 -19.67
CA PHE A 28 -14.38 -4.35 -18.50
C PHE A 28 -13.77 -3.71 -17.23
N PRO A 29 -14.54 -2.95 -16.39
CA PRO A 29 -15.94 -2.57 -16.50
C PRO A 29 -16.18 -1.24 -17.28
N PHE A 30 -15.13 -0.53 -17.70
CA PHE A 30 -15.25 0.77 -18.38
C PHE A 30 -14.39 0.78 -19.63
N SER A 31 -15.01 0.93 -20.80
CA SER A 31 -14.29 1.16 -22.06
C SER A 31 -13.66 2.55 -22.05
N PRO A 32 -12.33 2.69 -22.23
CA PRO A 32 -11.64 3.98 -22.28
C PRO A 32 -12.17 4.93 -23.36
N LYS A 33 -12.82 4.38 -24.40
CA LYS A 33 -13.37 5.12 -25.55
C LYS A 33 -14.59 5.98 -25.21
N LYS A 34 -15.25 5.76 -24.07
CA LYS A 34 -16.47 6.50 -23.66
C LYS A 34 -16.18 7.74 -22.81
N ILE A 35 -14.92 7.96 -22.39
CA ILE A 35 -14.56 9.07 -21.50
C ILE A 35 -13.95 10.17 -22.36
N SER A 36 -14.59 11.34 -22.39
CA SER A 36 -14.16 12.55 -23.10
C SER A 36 -12.87 13.17 -22.51
N PHE A 37 -12.40 12.67 -21.37
CA PHE A 37 -11.22 13.08 -20.64
C PHE A 37 -10.09 12.05 -20.79
N PHE A 38 -8.84 12.47 -20.85
CA PHE A 38 -7.70 11.56 -20.98
C PHE A 38 -7.61 10.61 -19.78
N TYR A 39 -7.88 9.34 -20.01
CA TYR A 39 -7.96 8.28 -19.00
C TYR A 39 -6.68 8.17 -18.12
N GLY A 40 -5.52 8.59 -18.65
CA GLY A 40 -4.26 8.62 -17.92
C GLY A 40 -4.31 9.42 -16.61
N TRP A 41 -5.04 10.53 -16.56
CA TRP A 41 -5.20 11.32 -15.34
C TRP A 41 -6.00 10.58 -14.27
N LEU A 42 -6.97 9.77 -14.65
CA LEU A 42 -7.67 8.90 -13.72
C LEU A 42 -6.73 7.83 -13.12
N ILE A 43 -5.80 7.32 -13.92
CA ILE A 43 -4.77 6.39 -13.44
C ILE A 43 -3.81 7.10 -12.47
N VAL A 44 -3.43 8.36 -12.74
CA VAL A 44 -2.61 9.15 -11.79
C VAL A 44 -3.36 9.32 -10.47
N ALA A 45 -4.65 9.71 -10.52
CA ALA A 45 -5.46 9.86 -9.32
C ALA A 45 -5.57 8.54 -8.53
N ALA A 46 -5.94 7.44 -9.20
CA ALA A 46 -6.06 6.12 -8.57
C ALA A 46 -4.73 5.61 -8.01
N GLY A 47 -3.63 5.75 -8.77
CA GLY A 47 -2.30 5.35 -8.31
C GLY A 47 -1.81 6.20 -7.14
N THR A 48 -2.08 7.51 -7.15
CA THR A 48 -1.75 8.41 -6.04
C THR A 48 -2.57 8.07 -4.79
N LEU A 49 -3.87 7.81 -4.94
CA LEU A 49 -4.72 7.36 -3.83
C LEU A 49 -4.21 6.04 -3.24
N ALA A 50 -3.79 5.08 -4.08
CA ALA A 50 -3.20 3.84 -3.59
C ALA A 50 -1.95 4.10 -2.74
N VAL A 51 -1.09 5.05 -3.14
CA VAL A 51 0.09 5.46 -2.35
C VAL A 51 -0.33 6.16 -1.05
N VAL A 52 -1.34 7.02 -1.07
CA VAL A 52 -1.87 7.68 0.13
C VAL A 52 -2.47 6.66 1.11
N PHE A 53 -3.26 5.72 0.63
CA PHE A 53 -3.83 4.66 1.46
C PHE A 53 -2.78 3.66 2.00
N SER A 54 -1.54 3.73 1.54
CA SER A 54 -0.43 2.96 2.12
C SER A 54 0.13 3.57 3.42
N ILE A 55 -0.34 4.75 3.84
CA ILE A 55 0.15 5.48 5.04
C ILE A 55 0.23 4.61 6.30
N PRO A 56 -0.74 3.74 6.64
CA PRO A 56 -0.63 2.89 7.82
C PRO A 56 0.58 1.95 7.81
N GLY A 57 1.06 1.54 6.64
CA GLY A 57 2.28 0.74 6.49
C GLY A 57 3.57 1.56 6.41
N GLN A 58 3.50 2.88 6.40
CA GLN A 58 4.66 3.76 6.38
C GLN A 58 5.20 4.01 7.80
N THR A 59 6.49 4.31 7.90
CA THR A 59 7.14 4.59 9.19
C THR A 59 6.46 5.72 9.97
N MET A 60 5.98 6.75 9.27
CA MET A 60 5.27 7.88 9.89
C MET A 60 3.90 7.50 10.45
N GLY A 61 3.19 6.55 9.83
CA GLY A 61 1.92 6.03 10.35
C GLY A 61 2.14 5.26 11.64
N PHE A 62 3.17 4.41 11.68
CA PHE A 62 3.52 3.63 12.85
C PHE A 62 4.02 4.49 14.03
N SER A 63 4.81 5.54 13.77
CA SER A 63 5.43 6.36 14.81
C SER A 63 4.43 6.99 15.79
N VAL A 64 3.22 7.28 15.31
CA VAL A 64 2.13 7.86 16.14
C VAL A 64 1.67 6.88 17.24
N PHE A 65 1.68 5.57 16.96
CA PHE A 65 1.18 4.53 17.86
C PHE A 65 2.28 3.87 18.70
N THR A 66 3.54 4.28 18.56
CA THR A 66 4.68 3.65 19.25
C THR A 66 4.49 3.58 20.75
N ASP A 67 4.16 4.71 21.40
CA ASP A 67 4.04 4.76 22.86
C ASP A 67 2.80 4.00 23.37
N VAL A 68 1.73 3.97 22.59
CA VAL A 68 0.54 3.19 22.88
C VAL A 68 0.85 1.70 22.83
N LEU A 69 1.53 1.25 21.78
CA LEU A 69 1.93 -0.15 21.61
C LEU A 69 2.89 -0.62 22.70
N ILE A 70 3.84 0.21 23.12
CA ILE A 70 4.75 -0.10 24.22
C ILE A 70 3.97 -0.38 25.51
N LYS A 71 3.01 0.50 25.84
CA LYS A 71 2.18 0.34 27.05
C LYS A 71 1.26 -0.87 26.98
N GLU A 72 0.60 -1.07 25.84
CA GLU A 72 -0.38 -2.14 25.67
C GLU A 72 0.23 -3.53 25.58
N LEU A 73 1.45 -3.65 25.03
CA LEU A 73 2.12 -4.93 24.81
C LEU A 73 3.13 -5.27 25.91
N GLY A 74 3.41 -4.34 26.84
CA GLY A 74 4.45 -4.51 27.86
C GLY A 74 5.85 -4.68 27.29
N LEU A 75 6.12 -4.19 26.10
CA LEU A 75 7.42 -4.28 25.43
C LEU A 75 8.27 -3.06 25.73
N THR A 76 9.58 -3.23 25.73
CA THR A 76 10.51 -2.09 25.74
C THR A 76 10.57 -1.43 24.36
N ARG A 77 10.99 -0.15 24.33
CA ARG A 77 11.18 0.59 23.05
C ARG A 77 12.15 -0.14 22.13
N VAL A 78 13.19 -0.75 22.68
CA VAL A 78 14.19 -1.52 21.89
C VAL A 78 13.53 -2.74 21.26
N GLN A 79 12.76 -3.52 22.03
CA GLN A 79 12.05 -4.70 21.52
C GLN A 79 11.09 -4.33 20.41
N LEU A 80 10.28 -3.28 20.59
CA LEU A 80 9.33 -2.84 19.57
C LEU A 80 10.02 -2.37 18.29
N SER A 81 11.12 -1.62 18.42
CA SER A 81 11.93 -1.17 17.27
C SER A 81 12.60 -2.33 16.54
N THR A 82 13.08 -3.35 17.29
CA THR A 82 13.66 -4.57 16.71
C THR A 82 12.59 -5.37 15.96
N ALA A 83 11.39 -5.53 16.54
CA ALA A 83 10.26 -6.17 15.87
C ALA A 83 9.90 -5.47 14.54
N TYR A 84 9.87 -4.14 14.56
CA TYR A 84 9.63 -3.33 13.37
C TYR A 84 10.76 -3.49 12.32
N CYS A 85 12.01 -3.51 12.75
CA CYS A 85 13.17 -3.74 11.88
C CYS A 85 13.08 -5.11 11.19
N ILE A 86 12.85 -6.17 11.96
CA ILE A 86 12.71 -7.54 11.43
C ILE A 86 11.53 -7.61 10.43
N GLY A 87 10.37 -7.11 10.80
CA GLY A 87 9.20 -7.07 9.92
C GLY A 87 9.46 -6.32 8.61
N THR A 88 10.21 -5.20 8.68
CA THR A 88 10.61 -4.40 7.52
C THR A 88 11.57 -5.16 6.60
N VAL A 89 12.59 -5.80 7.16
CA VAL A 89 13.58 -6.58 6.39
C VAL A 89 12.89 -7.74 5.67
N ILE A 90 12.07 -8.53 6.37
CA ILE A 90 11.34 -9.66 5.77
C ILE A 90 10.39 -9.15 4.67
N SER A 91 9.70 -8.03 4.91
CA SER A 91 8.84 -7.41 3.89
C SER A 91 9.65 -6.99 2.65
N GLY A 92 10.82 -6.38 2.83
CA GLY A 92 11.72 -6.00 1.74
C GLY A 92 12.18 -7.21 0.91
N LEU A 93 12.59 -8.29 1.57
CA LEU A 93 12.98 -9.53 0.92
C LEU A 93 11.83 -10.21 0.16
N SER A 94 10.60 -9.96 0.55
CA SER A 94 9.40 -10.48 -0.12
C SER A 94 9.01 -9.69 -1.39
N LEU A 95 9.56 -8.48 -1.62
CA LEU A 95 9.20 -7.62 -2.76
C LEU A 95 9.40 -8.29 -4.14
N PRO A 96 10.49 -9.04 -4.40
CA PRO A 96 10.65 -9.72 -5.70
C PRO A 96 9.53 -10.73 -5.98
N PHE A 97 9.04 -11.41 -4.94
CA PHE A 97 7.89 -12.30 -5.06
C PHE A 97 6.61 -11.54 -5.43
N PHE A 98 6.34 -10.43 -4.75
CA PHE A 98 5.19 -9.57 -5.07
C PHE A 98 5.33 -8.91 -6.45
N GLY A 99 6.53 -8.63 -6.91
CA GLY A 99 6.80 -8.16 -8.28
C GLY A 99 6.35 -9.17 -9.33
N LYS A 100 6.71 -10.44 -9.17
CA LYS A 100 6.24 -11.53 -10.06
C LYS A 100 4.71 -11.68 -10.02
N LEU A 101 4.11 -11.51 -8.85
CA LEU A 101 2.67 -11.56 -8.66
C LEU A 101 1.97 -10.40 -9.40
N TYR A 102 2.57 -9.21 -9.31
CA TYR A 102 2.12 -8.02 -10.04
C TYR A 102 2.18 -8.23 -11.56
N ASP A 103 3.25 -8.82 -12.08
CA ASP A 103 3.38 -9.11 -13.51
C ASP A 103 2.34 -10.14 -13.99
N ARG A 104 1.97 -11.09 -13.12
CA ARG A 104 0.97 -12.12 -13.42
C ARG A 104 -0.48 -11.60 -13.35
N PHE A 105 -0.82 -10.81 -12.32
CA PHE A 105 -2.20 -10.39 -12.06
C PHE A 105 -2.54 -8.99 -12.56
N GLY A 106 -1.51 -8.16 -12.82
CA GLY A 106 -1.67 -6.79 -13.26
C GLY A 106 -2.08 -5.81 -12.15
N ALA A 107 -1.94 -4.51 -12.44
CA ALA A 107 -2.13 -3.44 -11.47
C ALA A 107 -3.52 -3.43 -10.80
N ARG A 108 -4.60 -3.61 -11.59
CA ARG A 108 -5.99 -3.51 -11.08
C ARG A 108 -6.28 -4.50 -9.96
N ARG A 109 -5.92 -5.78 -10.16
CA ARG A 109 -6.17 -6.83 -9.15
C ARG A 109 -5.26 -6.66 -7.96
N MET A 110 -3.99 -6.31 -8.20
CA MET A 110 -3.03 -6.12 -7.13
C MET A 110 -3.41 -4.96 -6.19
N ILE A 111 -3.95 -3.84 -6.72
CA ILE A 111 -4.47 -2.75 -5.87
C ILE A 111 -5.61 -3.26 -4.98
N VAL A 112 -6.59 -3.97 -5.55
CA VAL A 112 -7.74 -4.46 -4.78
C VAL A 112 -7.30 -5.44 -3.70
N TYR A 113 -6.48 -6.44 -4.07
CA TYR A 113 -6.01 -7.44 -3.10
C TYR A 113 -5.14 -6.83 -2.01
N SER A 114 -4.24 -5.91 -2.36
CA SER A 114 -3.38 -5.27 -1.36
C SER A 114 -4.16 -4.30 -0.46
N SER A 115 -5.15 -3.58 -0.98
CA SER A 115 -6.02 -2.73 -0.16
C SER A 115 -6.84 -3.56 0.82
N PHE A 116 -7.43 -4.67 0.36
CA PHE A 116 -8.17 -5.59 1.21
C PHE A 116 -7.27 -6.23 2.27
N ALA A 117 -6.09 -6.72 1.87
CA ALA A 117 -5.10 -7.26 2.79
C ALA A 117 -4.67 -6.22 3.84
N THR A 118 -4.42 -4.97 3.43
CA THR A 118 -4.10 -3.87 4.36
C THR A 118 -5.22 -3.65 5.38
N GLY A 119 -6.49 -3.64 4.94
CA GLY A 119 -7.64 -3.53 5.83
C GLY A 119 -7.72 -4.67 6.85
N LEU A 120 -7.52 -5.91 6.39
CA LEU A 120 -7.49 -7.08 7.30
C LEU A 120 -6.35 -7.00 8.31
N VAL A 121 -5.17 -6.56 7.89
CA VAL A 121 -4.02 -6.40 8.80
C VAL A 121 -4.28 -5.29 9.82
N LEU A 122 -4.93 -4.21 9.45
CA LEU A 122 -5.32 -3.16 10.41
C LEU A 122 -6.33 -3.70 11.44
N LEU A 123 -7.30 -4.52 11.02
CA LEU A 123 -8.21 -5.21 11.93
C LEU A 123 -7.44 -6.17 12.87
N TYR A 124 -6.49 -6.93 12.34
CA TYR A 124 -5.61 -7.77 13.14
C TYR A 124 -4.84 -6.94 14.20
N LEU A 125 -4.21 -5.84 13.79
CA LEU A 125 -3.44 -4.97 14.68
C LEU A 125 -4.34 -4.33 15.74
N SER A 126 -5.59 -4.00 15.43
CA SER A 126 -6.54 -3.46 16.41
C SER A 126 -6.94 -4.48 17.50
N GLN A 127 -6.84 -5.77 17.21
CA GLN A 127 -7.19 -6.86 18.14
C GLN A 127 -5.96 -7.49 18.82
N VAL A 128 -4.76 -6.95 18.59
CA VAL A 128 -3.50 -7.54 19.09
C VAL A 128 -3.55 -7.80 20.59
N LYS A 129 -4.08 -6.87 21.41
CA LYS A 129 -4.22 -7.06 22.84
C LYS A 129 -5.10 -8.28 23.20
N LYS A 130 -6.25 -8.44 22.55
CA LYS A 130 -7.14 -9.60 22.77
C LYS A 130 -6.47 -10.91 22.37
N ILE A 131 -5.75 -10.88 21.25
CA ILE A 131 -4.98 -12.04 20.75
C ILE A 131 -3.93 -12.46 21.79
N LEU A 132 -3.22 -11.49 22.37
CA LEU A 132 -2.21 -11.77 23.40
C LEU A 132 -2.82 -12.41 24.64
N VAL A 133 -3.92 -11.85 25.16
CA VAL A 133 -4.60 -12.40 26.33
C VAL A 133 -5.09 -13.84 26.08
N SER A 134 -5.58 -14.10 24.87
CA SER A 134 -6.03 -15.45 24.50
C SER A 134 -4.87 -16.45 24.37
N LEU A 135 -3.71 -16.01 23.90
CA LEU A 135 -2.53 -16.86 23.72
C LEU A 135 -1.78 -17.11 25.03
N ASP A 136 -1.74 -16.12 25.91
CA ASP A 136 -1.08 -16.21 27.22
C ASP A 136 -1.71 -17.30 28.11
N GLY A 137 -3.01 -17.54 27.97
CA GLY A 137 -3.72 -18.62 28.68
C GLY A 137 -3.49 -20.03 28.10
N VAL A 138 -2.95 -20.15 26.89
CA VAL A 138 -2.82 -21.43 26.16
C VAL A 138 -1.37 -21.88 26.02
N LEU A 139 -0.44 -20.96 25.89
CA LEU A 139 0.98 -21.22 25.66
C LEU A 139 1.78 -21.03 26.94
N ALA A 140 2.51 -22.06 27.39
CA ALA A 140 3.46 -22.00 28.50
C ALA A 140 4.75 -21.25 28.12
N ILE A 141 4.63 -20.13 27.41
CA ILE A 141 5.74 -19.32 26.91
C ILE A 141 5.61 -17.93 27.53
N SER A 142 6.75 -17.25 27.76
CA SER A 142 6.76 -15.89 28.27
C SER A 142 5.88 -14.94 27.43
N SER A 143 4.97 -14.21 28.07
CA SER A 143 4.08 -13.22 27.44
C SER A 143 4.83 -12.23 26.57
N THR A 144 6.08 -11.87 26.95
CA THR A 144 6.94 -10.98 26.17
C THR A 144 7.33 -11.56 24.80
N ILE A 145 7.62 -12.87 24.75
CA ILE A 145 8.00 -13.54 23.48
C ILE A 145 6.78 -13.62 22.57
N ILE A 146 5.62 -13.94 23.13
CA ILE A 146 4.36 -13.98 22.38
C ILE A 146 4.05 -12.60 21.80
N ALA A 147 4.12 -11.54 22.63
CA ALA A 147 3.88 -10.16 22.23
C ALA A 147 4.84 -9.73 21.11
N PHE A 148 6.14 -10.02 21.28
CA PHE A 148 7.16 -9.72 20.27
C PHE A 148 6.89 -10.42 18.93
N THR A 149 6.52 -11.69 18.95
CA THR A 149 6.25 -12.46 17.72
C THR A 149 4.98 -11.97 17.02
N VAL A 150 3.91 -11.76 17.76
CA VAL A 150 2.62 -11.28 17.22
C VAL A 150 2.77 -9.91 16.58
N ILE A 151 3.46 -8.97 17.25
CA ILE A 151 3.65 -7.62 16.69
C ILE A 151 4.62 -7.62 15.50
N THR A 152 5.67 -8.46 15.52
CA THR A 152 6.60 -8.62 14.39
C THR A 152 5.85 -9.11 13.14
N LEU A 153 4.97 -10.09 13.30
CA LEU A 153 4.11 -10.57 12.22
C LEU A 153 3.20 -9.47 11.70
N GLY A 154 2.59 -8.69 12.59
CA GLY A 154 1.77 -7.54 12.22
C GLY A 154 2.55 -6.50 11.41
N PHE A 155 3.77 -6.18 11.83
CA PHE A 155 4.64 -5.25 11.10
C PHE A 155 5.06 -5.80 9.73
N PHE A 156 5.40 -7.06 9.64
CA PHE A 156 5.67 -7.69 8.36
C PHE A 156 4.47 -7.56 7.41
N MET A 157 3.28 -7.96 7.88
CA MET A 157 2.07 -7.95 7.05
C MET A 157 1.68 -6.54 6.60
N ILE A 158 1.68 -5.54 7.49
CA ILE A 158 1.31 -4.17 7.13
C ILE A 158 2.33 -3.53 6.19
N ARG A 159 3.62 -3.81 6.41
CA ARG A 159 4.71 -3.33 5.54
C ARG A 159 4.64 -3.98 4.16
N ALA A 160 4.40 -5.27 4.09
CA ALA A 160 4.29 -6.00 2.83
C ALA A 160 3.06 -5.55 2.03
N SER A 161 1.88 -5.51 2.63
CA SER A 161 0.63 -5.17 1.92
C SER A 161 0.54 -3.70 1.56
N ALA A 162 0.74 -2.79 2.51
CA ALA A 162 0.55 -1.36 2.28
C ALA A 162 1.79 -0.71 1.64
N GLN A 163 2.94 -0.70 2.31
CA GLN A 163 4.12 -0.03 1.78
C GLN A 163 4.73 -0.78 0.60
N GLY A 164 4.81 -2.10 0.65
CA GLY A 164 5.36 -2.91 -0.43
C GLY A 164 4.44 -2.91 -1.64
N VAL A 165 3.38 -3.70 -1.57
CA VAL A 165 2.55 -4.02 -2.74
C VAL A 165 1.71 -2.83 -3.19
N LEU A 166 0.99 -2.14 -2.29
CA LEU A 166 0.08 -1.07 -2.67
C LEU A 166 0.83 0.13 -3.25
N THR A 167 1.93 0.55 -2.62
CA THR A 167 2.77 1.66 -3.11
C THR A 167 3.44 1.31 -4.45
N MET A 168 4.01 0.09 -4.56
CA MET A 168 4.65 -0.37 -5.80
C MET A 168 3.64 -0.41 -6.94
N THR A 169 2.46 -0.96 -6.70
CA THR A 169 1.42 -1.09 -7.71
C THR A 169 0.89 0.26 -8.16
N GLY A 170 0.64 1.21 -7.23
CA GLY A 170 0.21 2.56 -7.56
C GLY A 170 1.22 3.30 -8.44
N ARG A 171 2.50 3.27 -8.08
CA ARG A 171 3.57 3.90 -8.86
C ARG A 171 3.77 3.23 -10.22
N ASN A 172 3.77 1.90 -10.28
CA ASN A 172 3.92 1.17 -11.54
C ASN A 172 2.73 1.40 -12.48
N ALA A 173 1.51 1.55 -11.96
CA ALA A 173 0.35 1.90 -12.76
C ALA A 173 0.53 3.26 -13.45
N ILE A 174 0.98 4.29 -12.73
CA ILE A 174 1.29 5.61 -13.31
C ILE A 174 2.39 5.47 -14.37
N GLY A 175 3.49 4.78 -14.05
CA GLY A 175 4.63 4.62 -14.93
C GLY A 175 4.34 3.89 -16.24
N LYS A 176 3.38 2.96 -16.26
CA LYS A 176 2.98 2.21 -17.46
C LYS A 176 2.09 3.01 -18.42
N TRP A 177 1.40 4.04 -17.94
CA TRP A 177 0.46 4.82 -18.76
C TRP A 177 1.07 6.07 -19.39
N PHE A 178 2.19 6.54 -18.88
CA PHE A 178 2.83 7.76 -19.39
C PHE A 178 4.23 7.47 -19.93
N ASP A 179 4.44 7.68 -21.23
CA ASP A 179 5.76 7.61 -21.85
C ASP A 179 6.43 9.00 -21.85
N HIS A 180 5.95 9.93 -22.69
CA HIS A 180 6.57 11.25 -22.83
C HIS A 180 6.37 12.20 -21.65
N HIS A 181 5.27 12.08 -20.88
CA HIS A 181 4.91 12.97 -19.77
C HIS A 181 5.05 12.32 -18.40
N ARG A 182 5.82 11.23 -18.32
CA ARG A 182 6.05 10.45 -17.11
C ARG A 182 6.50 11.32 -15.92
N GLY A 183 7.45 12.23 -16.16
CA GLY A 183 7.94 13.17 -15.13
C GLY A 183 6.85 14.06 -14.57
N LYS A 184 5.96 14.61 -15.39
CA LYS A 184 4.85 15.46 -14.95
C LYS A 184 3.82 14.67 -14.14
N ALA A 185 3.48 13.45 -14.55
CA ALA A 185 2.55 12.58 -13.83
C ALA A 185 3.09 12.20 -12.45
N PHE A 186 4.38 11.83 -12.35
CA PHE A 186 5.03 11.53 -11.08
C PHE A 186 5.22 12.78 -10.21
N ALA A 187 5.51 13.94 -10.78
CA ALA A 187 5.62 15.18 -10.03
C ALA A 187 4.29 15.55 -9.37
N LEU A 188 3.18 15.49 -10.11
CA LEU A 188 1.84 15.75 -9.55
C LEU A 188 1.48 14.76 -8.46
N SER A 189 1.68 13.47 -8.71
CA SER A 189 1.46 12.41 -7.70
C SER A 189 2.36 12.63 -6.47
N GLY A 190 3.62 13.03 -6.68
CA GLY A 190 4.59 13.31 -5.62
C GLY A 190 4.16 14.46 -4.72
N VAL A 191 3.66 15.55 -5.28
CA VAL A 191 3.15 16.72 -4.52
C VAL A 191 1.99 16.28 -3.63
N VAL A 192 0.97 15.61 -4.19
CA VAL A 192 -0.19 15.14 -3.41
C VAL A 192 0.24 14.17 -2.32
N THR A 193 1.15 13.24 -2.63
CA THR A 193 1.67 12.27 -1.67
C THR A 193 2.44 12.96 -0.54
N ALA A 194 3.29 13.95 -0.85
CA ALA A 194 4.07 14.69 0.14
C ALA A 194 3.17 15.44 1.13
N PHE A 195 2.15 16.15 0.64
CA PHE A 195 1.16 16.80 1.50
C PHE A 195 0.40 15.80 2.37
N SER A 196 -0.07 14.69 1.79
CA SER A 196 -0.80 13.67 2.51
C SER A 196 0.07 13.05 3.61
N PHE A 197 1.33 12.73 3.33
CA PHE A 197 2.27 12.16 4.28
C PHE A 197 2.65 13.13 5.39
N SER A 198 2.78 14.42 5.08
CA SER A 198 3.06 15.47 6.08
C SER A 198 1.89 15.67 7.04
N TYR A 199 0.65 15.57 6.55
CA TYR A 199 -0.55 15.77 7.35
C TYR A 199 -0.99 14.50 8.11
N ALA A 200 -0.66 13.32 7.59
CA ALA A 200 -1.12 12.03 8.12
C ALA A 200 -0.83 11.82 9.62
N PRO A 201 0.37 12.11 10.17
CA PRO A 201 0.61 11.92 11.60
C PRO A 201 -0.31 12.76 12.49
N ARG A 202 -0.63 13.99 12.07
CA ARG A 202 -1.56 14.86 12.79
C ARG A 202 -2.98 14.33 12.77
N ALA A 203 -3.43 13.87 11.59
CA ALA A 203 -4.77 13.30 11.43
C ALA A 203 -4.91 12.00 12.24
N LEU A 204 -3.92 11.12 12.19
CA LEU A 204 -3.92 9.86 12.94
C LEU A 204 -3.89 10.12 14.45
N LYS A 205 -3.08 11.07 14.91
CA LYS A 205 -3.05 11.44 16.33
C LYS A 205 -4.39 12.01 16.79
N TRP A 206 -4.96 12.93 16.03
CA TRP A 206 -6.28 13.51 16.35
C TRP A 206 -7.36 12.42 16.45
N MET A 207 -7.36 11.46 15.50
CA MET A 207 -8.28 10.32 15.56
C MET A 207 -8.03 9.45 16.80
N SER A 208 -6.78 9.18 17.15
CA SER A 208 -6.44 8.39 18.34
C SER A 208 -6.82 9.07 19.65
N ASP A 209 -6.81 10.41 19.69
CA ASP A 209 -7.16 11.20 20.90
C ASP A 209 -8.69 11.29 21.10
N GLN A 210 -9.51 10.96 20.09
CA GLN A 210 -10.98 10.98 20.12
C GLN A 210 -11.60 9.66 20.59
N PHE A 211 -10.84 8.55 20.52
CA PHE A 211 -11.27 7.19 20.87
C PHE A 211 -10.41 6.58 21.96
#